data_c6ff765f3ad0f62170a3a25add10b264
#
_entry.id   c6ff765f3ad0f62170a3a25add10b264
#
_cell.length_a   1.000
_cell.length_b   1.000
_cell.length_c   1.000
_cell.angle_alpha   90.00
_cell.angle_beta   90.00
_cell.angle_gamma   90.00
#
_symmetry.space_group_name_H-M   'P 1'
#
loop_
_entity.id
_entity.type
_entity.pdbx_description
1 polymer ?
#
loop_
_entity_poly.entity_id
_entity_poly.type
_entity_poly.pdbx_seq_one_letter_code
_entity_poly.pdbx_strand_id
1 'polypeptide(L)'
;DFGFEAEAHPVPADAVKDYGLESITNLIVRREYGPGRRIALNAHGDVVPPGDGWQHDPYGGEIEDGSLYGRASAVSKSDFASFTFAVRALEAVAKPGHGAVELHFTYDEEFGGLLGPGWLLAQGLTRPDLLIAAGFSYEVVTAHNGCLQMEVTVHGKMAHAAIPASGVDALQGAVKILNALYAQNARYQQVTSDVPGITHPYLNVGRIEGGTNTNVVPGKVSFKLDRRMIPEENAAEVEADIRRIIQEAAASSPGITVEIKRLLLANSMRPLPGNQPLVSAIQKHGEALFGEPIPAMGTPLYTDVRLYAEAGIPGVIYGAGPRTVLESHAKRNDERVVLEDLRRATKVIARTLSDLLKPA
;
A
#
# COMPACT_ATOMS: atom_id res chain seq x y z
N ASP A 1 14.93 -13.26 -21.02
CA ASP A 1 15.35 -12.60 -22.26
C ASP A 1 16.43 -11.51 -22.02
N PHE A 2 16.54 -10.99 -20.79
CA PHE A 2 17.49 -9.92 -20.47
C PHE A 2 18.79 -10.39 -19.81
N GLY A 3 19.01 -11.71 -19.66
CA GLY A 3 20.18 -12.28 -19.02
C GLY A 3 20.16 -12.15 -17.49
N PHE A 4 19.00 -11.95 -16.88
CA PHE A 4 18.82 -11.96 -15.44
C PHE A 4 18.25 -13.33 -15.01
N GLU A 5 18.84 -13.92 -13.99
CA GLU A 5 18.32 -15.11 -13.33
C GLU A 5 17.44 -14.68 -12.16
N ALA A 6 16.22 -15.20 -12.08
CA ALA A 6 15.29 -14.95 -11.00
C ALA A 6 15.22 -16.16 -10.08
N GLU A 7 15.46 -15.94 -8.80
CA GLU A 7 15.21 -16.91 -7.75
C GLU A 7 13.73 -16.90 -7.41
N ALA A 8 13.07 -18.06 -7.52
CA ALA A 8 11.65 -18.20 -7.19
C ALA A 8 11.49 -18.70 -5.75
N HIS A 9 10.74 -17.96 -4.95
CA HIS A 9 10.50 -18.22 -3.54
C HIS A 9 9.00 -18.43 -3.30
N PRO A 10 8.47 -19.67 -3.45
CA PRO A 10 7.07 -19.97 -3.20
C PRO A 10 6.76 -19.89 -1.70
N VAL A 11 5.67 -19.22 -1.36
CA VAL A 11 5.14 -19.19 0.00
C VAL A 11 4.38 -20.47 0.29
N PRO A 12 4.50 -21.07 1.49
CA PRO A 12 3.79 -22.30 1.84
C PRO A 12 2.26 -22.17 1.66
N ALA A 13 1.64 -23.19 1.05
CA ALA A 13 0.23 -23.16 0.68
C ALA A 13 -0.72 -22.90 1.86
N ASP A 14 -0.39 -23.39 3.07
CA ASP A 14 -1.23 -23.17 4.25
C ASP A 14 -1.23 -21.70 4.66
N ALA A 15 -0.08 -21.01 4.60
CA ALA A 15 0.00 -19.58 4.88
C ALA A 15 -0.80 -18.76 3.83
N VAL A 16 -0.77 -19.16 2.56
CA VAL A 16 -1.49 -18.47 1.49
C VAL A 16 -3.01 -18.60 1.64
N LYS A 17 -3.51 -19.77 2.04
CA LYS A 17 -4.95 -20.03 2.24
C LYS A 17 -5.59 -19.16 3.31
N ASP A 18 -4.86 -18.85 4.37
CA ASP A 18 -5.36 -17.98 5.45
C ASP A 18 -5.70 -16.56 4.96
N TYR A 19 -5.11 -16.14 3.85
CA TYR A 19 -5.39 -14.88 3.16
C TYR A 19 -6.44 -15.01 2.05
N GLY A 20 -6.98 -16.22 1.81
CA GLY A 20 -7.97 -16.46 0.76
C GLY A 20 -7.37 -16.44 -0.65
N LEU A 21 -6.07 -16.66 -0.79
CA LEU A 21 -5.34 -16.69 -2.05
C LEU A 21 -5.02 -18.13 -2.45
N GLU A 22 -4.74 -18.38 -3.74
CA GLU A 22 -4.42 -19.70 -4.25
C GLU A 22 -2.93 -20.02 -4.13
N SER A 23 -2.08 -19.11 -4.55
CA SER A 23 -0.61 -19.25 -4.49
C SER A 23 0.08 -17.90 -4.52
N ILE A 24 1.28 -17.82 -3.93
CA ILE A 24 2.20 -16.69 -4.06
C ILE A 24 3.60 -17.24 -4.29
N THR A 25 4.28 -16.72 -5.30
CA THR A 25 5.71 -16.97 -5.54
C THR A 25 6.42 -15.65 -5.72
N ASN A 26 7.21 -15.25 -4.73
CA ASN A 26 8.02 -14.04 -4.82
C ASN A 26 9.28 -14.30 -5.64
N LEU A 27 9.76 -13.28 -6.35
CA LEU A 27 10.94 -13.38 -7.18
C LEU A 27 12.03 -12.43 -6.67
N ILE A 28 13.26 -12.92 -6.59
CA ILE A 28 14.44 -12.09 -6.33
C ILE A 28 15.42 -12.25 -7.50
N VAL A 29 15.84 -11.13 -8.07
CA VAL A 29 16.97 -11.07 -9.01
C VAL A 29 18.13 -10.41 -8.31
N ARG A 30 19.31 -11.05 -8.30
CA ARG A 30 20.51 -10.51 -7.66
C ARG A 30 21.58 -10.16 -8.69
N ARG A 31 22.14 -8.97 -8.52
CA ARG A 31 23.27 -8.49 -9.35
C ARG A 31 24.39 -8.05 -8.42
N GLU A 32 25.45 -8.85 -8.37
CA GLU A 32 26.64 -8.64 -7.51
C GLU A 32 27.74 -7.98 -8.34
N TYR A 33 28.28 -6.87 -7.83
CA TYR A 33 29.35 -6.12 -8.51
C TYR A 33 30.66 -6.08 -7.72
N GLY A 34 30.62 -6.49 -6.46
CA GLY A 34 31.78 -6.51 -5.55
C GLY A 34 31.39 -6.12 -4.12
N PRO A 35 32.39 -5.97 -3.23
CA PRO A 35 32.11 -5.54 -1.85
C PRO A 35 31.44 -4.18 -1.82
N GLY A 36 30.51 -3.96 -0.90
CA GLY A 36 29.84 -2.67 -0.74
C GLY A 36 28.37 -2.79 -0.41
N ARG A 37 27.67 -1.69 -0.62
CA ARG A 37 26.25 -1.54 -0.27
C ARG A 37 25.34 -2.39 -1.16
N ARG A 38 24.32 -2.98 -0.56
CA ARG A 38 23.25 -3.71 -1.23
C ARG A 38 22.00 -2.84 -1.29
N ILE A 39 21.49 -2.59 -2.49
CA ILE A 39 20.31 -1.75 -2.72
C ILE A 39 19.21 -2.63 -3.31
N ALA A 40 18.05 -2.69 -2.67
CA ALA A 40 16.89 -3.38 -3.22
C ALA A 40 15.94 -2.41 -3.95
N LEU A 41 15.30 -2.91 -4.99
CA LEU A 41 14.21 -2.27 -5.72
C LEU A 41 12.99 -3.19 -5.61
N ASN A 42 11.91 -2.74 -4.95
CA ASN A 42 10.72 -3.55 -4.73
C ASN A 42 9.52 -3.02 -5.51
N ALA A 43 8.87 -3.91 -6.26
CA ALA A 43 7.62 -3.66 -6.95
C ALA A 43 6.69 -4.87 -6.79
N HIS A 44 5.36 -4.62 -6.79
CA HIS A 44 4.36 -5.67 -6.67
C HIS A 44 3.63 -5.96 -7.98
N GLY A 45 3.26 -7.21 -8.20
CA GLY A 45 2.60 -7.68 -9.42
C GLY A 45 1.12 -8.03 -9.24
N ASP A 46 0.65 -8.17 -8.00
CA ASP A 46 -0.76 -8.34 -7.68
C ASP A 46 -1.55 -7.06 -7.95
N VAL A 47 -2.84 -7.22 -8.24
CA VAL A 47 -3.71 -6.13 -8.67
C VAL A 47 -5.12 -6.29 -8.13
N VAL A 48 -5.81 -5.18 -7.89
CA VAL A 48 -7.25 -5.21 -7.64
C VAL A 48 -8.01 -5.57 -8.93
N PRO A 49 -9.21 -6.18 -8.84
CA PRO A 49 -10.06 -6.42 -10.00
C PRO A 49 -10.26 -5.15 -10.83
N PRO A 50 -10.37 -5.26 -12.16
CA PRO A 50 -10.49 -4.08 -13.04
C PRO A 50 -11.78 -3.31 -12.79
N GLY A 51 -12.88 -3.98 -12.43
CA GLY A 51 -14.20 -3.36 -12.38
C GLY A 51 -14.77 -3.10 -13.77
N ASP A 52 -15.84 -2.30 -13.83
CA ASP A 52 -16.58 -2.00 -15.06
C ASP A 52 -16.23 -0.61 -15.59
N GLY A 53 -16.63 -0.36 -16.86
CA GLY A 53 -16.58 0.98 -17.45
C GLY A 53 -15.25 1.36 -18.11
N TRP A 54 -14.39 0.40 -18.40
CA TRP A 54 -13.17 0.61 -19.17
C TRP A 54 -13.48 0.93 -20.63
N GLN A 55 -12.72 1.87 -21.21
CA GLN A 55 -12.70 2.16 -22.65
C GLN A 55 -11.61 1.36 -23.36
N HIS A 56 -10.50 1.08 -22.64
CA HIS A 56 -9.39 0.24 -23.08
C HIS A 56 -9.49 -1.15 -22.43
N ASP A 57 -8.93 -2.18 -23.05
CA ASP A 57 -8.81 -3.49 -22.40
C ASP A 57 -7.91 -3.37 -21.15
N PRO A 58 -8.42 -3.66 -19.94
CA PRO A 58 -7.65 -3.55 -18.70
C PRO A 58 -6.40 -4.44 -18.65
N TYR A 59 -6.28 -5.41 -19.53
CA TYR A 59 -5.12 -6.31 -19.64
C TYR A 59 -4.48 -6.29 -21.03
N GLY A 60 -4.94 -5.41 -21.94
CA GLY A 60 -4.45 -5.30 -23.31
C GLY A 60 -3.11 -4.60 -23.44
N GLY A 61 -2.80 -3.67 -22.55
CA GLY A 61 -1.57 -2.87 -22.64
C GLY A 61 -1.56 -1.92 -23.83
N GLU A 62 -2.72 -1.37 -24.19
CA GLU A 62 -2.88 -0.45 -25.30
C GLU A 62 -2.10 0.84 -25.08
N ILE A 63 -1.52 1.36 -26.17
CA ILE A 63 -0.77 2.62 -26.14
C ILE A 63 -1.54 3.64 -26.97
N GLU A 64 -1.98 4.72 -26.32
CA GLU A 64 -2.63 5.85 -26.94
C GLU A 64 -2.10 7.16 -26.33
N ASP A 65 -1.89 8.18 -27.16
CA ASP A 65 -1.44 9.52 -26.75
C ASP A 65 -0.23 9.52 -25.79
N GLY A 66 0.74 8.62 -26.04
CA GLY A 66 1.96 8.52 -25.23
C GLY A 66 1.79 7.87 -23.86
N SER A 67 0.61 7.32 -23.58
CA SER A 67 0.30 6.57 -22.36
C SER A 67 0.03 5.10 -22.65
N LEU A 68 0.43 4.22 -21.73
CA LEU A 68 0.09 2.81 -21.75
C LEU A 68 -1.06 2.58 -20.76
N TYR A 69 -2.16 2.04 -21.26
CA TYR A 69 -3.36 1.75 -20.48
C TYR A 69 -3.39 0.31 -19.98
N GLY A 70 -3.83 0.12 -18.75
CA GLY A 70 -4.01 -1.20 -18.17
C GLY A 70 -4.07 -1.18 -16.65
N ARG A 71 -4.66 -2.21 -16.07
CA ARG A 71 -4.73 -2.38 -14.60
C ARG A 71 -3.32 -2.54 -14.03
N ALA A 72 -3.00 -1.73 -13.01
CA ALA A 72 -1.69 -1.58 -12.37
C ALA A 72 -0.56 -1.10 -13.31
N SER A 73 -0.91 -0.46 -14.42
CA SER A 73 0.08 0.18 -15.29
C SER A 73 0.73 1.39 -14.63
N ALA A 74 0.00 2.12 -13.78
CA ALA A 74 0.53 3.28 -13.06
C ALA A 74 1.47 2.90 -11.92
N VAL A 75 1.00 1.98 -11.06
CA VAL A 75 1.75 1.39 -9.94
C VAL A 75 1.20 -0.02 -9.73
N SER A 76 1.97 -1.12 -9.78
CA SER A 76 3.44 -1.06 -9.81
C SER A 76 4.05 -1.90 -10.96
N LYS A 77 3.24 -2.40 -11.93
CA LYS A 77 3.79 -3.20 -13.05
C LYS A 77 4.71 -2.39 -13.96
N SER A 78 4.50 -1.10 -14.12
CA SER A 78 5.44 -0.19 -14.77
C SER A 78 6.82 -0.22 -14.12
N ASP A 79 6.89 -0.40 -12.80
CA ASP A 79 8.13 -0.45 -12.07
C ASP A 79 8.88 -1.77 -12.22
N PHE A 80 8.23 -2.87 -12.60
CA PHE A 80 8.93 -4.07 -13.05
C PHE A 80 9.81 -3.74 -14.25
N ALA A 81 9.27 -2.98 -15.22
CA ALA A 81 10.02 -2.54 -16.37
C ALA A 81 11.07 -1.50 -15.98
N SER A 82 10.68 -0.43 -15.26
CA SER A 82 11.61 0.67 -14.93
C SER A 82 12.80 0.19 -14.11
N PHE A 83 12.59 -0.66 -13.11
CA PHE A 83 13.66 -1.21 -12.26
C PHE A 83 14.58 -2.16 -13.05
N THR A 84 14.00 -3.06 -13.85
CA THR A 84 14.77 -3.97 -14.70
C THR A 84 15.65 -3.20 -15.72
N PHE A 85 15.07 -2.23 -16.40
CA PHE A 85 15.80 -1.42 -17.37
C PHE A 85 16.77 -0.44 -16.74
N ALA A 86 16.55 0.03 -15.51
CA ALA A 86 17.50 0.82 -14.74
C ALA A 86 18.77 0.02 -14.43
N VAL A 87 18.63 -1.24 -14.00
CA VAL A 87 19.77 -2.13 -13.76
C VAL A 87 20.52 -2.46 -15.05
N ARG A 88 19.79 -2.73 -16.15
CA ARG A 88 20.43 -2.93 -17.47
C ARG A 88 21.22 -1.70 -17.92
N ALA A 89 20.67 -0.52 -17.76
CA ALA A 89 21.35 0.73 -18.10
C ALA A 89 22.58 0.96 -17.22
N LEU A 90 22.48 0.69 -15.92
CA LEU A 90 23.59 0.74 -14.98
C LEU A 90 24.75 -0.14 -15.45
N GLU A 91 24.48 -1.41 -15.77
CA GLU A 91 25.49 -2.38 -16.21
C GLU A 91 26.11 -2.00 -17.56
N ALA A 92 25.30 -1.52 -18.49
CA ALA A 92 25.78 -1.15 -19.82
C ALA A 92 26.66 0.10 -19.83
N VAL A 93 26.32 1.09 -18.98
CA VAL A 93 26.94 2.43 -19.04
C VAL A 93 27.93 2.65 -17.89
N ALA A 94 27.51 2.42 -16.65
CA ALA A 94 28.31 2.72 -15.46
C ALA A 94 29.29 1.60 -15.10
N LYS A 95 28.95 0.33 -15.44
CA LYS A 95 29.76 -0.87 -15.14
C LYS A 95 30.24 -0.87 -13.68
N PRO A 96 29.32 -0.93 -12.72
CA PRO A 96 29.67 -0.82 -11.30
C PRO A 96 30.65 -1.94 -10.91
N GLY A 97 31.62 -1.61 -10.07
CA GLY A 97 32.59 -2.55 -9.52
C GLY A 97 32.43 -2.79 -8.00
N HIS A 98 31.40 -2.21 -7.41
CA HIS A 98 31.13 -2.27 -5.99
C HIS A 98 29.64 -2.43 -5.70
N GLY A 99 29.34 -3.10 -4.57
CA GLY A 99 27.99 -3.29 -4.07
C GLY A 99 27.15 -4.30 -4.86
N ALA A 100 25.88 -4.27 -4.62
CA ALA A 100 24.90 -5.17 -5.24
C ALA A 100 23.55 -4.48 -5.45
N VAL A 101 22.76 -4.96 -6.41
CA VAL A 101 21.36 -4.60 -6.61
C VAL A 101 20.51 -5.85 -6.54
N GLU A 102 19.39 -5.78 -5.82
CA GLU A 102 18.36 -6.80 -5.80
C GLU A 102 17.06 -6.25 -6.39
N LEU A 103 16.38 -7.00 -7.26
CA LEU A 103 15.02 -6.71 -7.67
C LEU A 103 14.10 -7.66 -6.90
N HIS A 104 13.17 -7.10 -6.14
CA HIS A 104 12.18 -7.86 -5.41
C HIS A 104 10.82 -7.67 -6.08
N PHE A 105 10.32 -8.72 -6.73
CA PHE A 105 8.99 -8.74 -7.33
C PHE A 105 8.07 -9.59 -6.47
N THR A 106 7.11 -8.94 -5.81
CA THR A 106 6.24 -9.52 -4.78
C THR A 106 4.78 -9.47 -5.21
N TYR A 107 3.89 -10.23 -4.57
CA TYR A 107 2.54 -10.47 -5.12
C TYR A 107 1.44 -10.48 -4.04
N ASP A 108 1.52 -9.57 -3.03
CA ASP A 108 0.50 -9.44 -1.98
C ASP A 108 0.40 -8.03 -1.38
N GLU A 109 0.85 -7.00 -2.08
CA GLU A 109 0.78 -5.61 -1.58
C GLU A 109 -0.66 -5.20 -1.28
N GLU A 110 -1.59 -5.58 -2.14
CA GLU A 110 -3.03 -5.30 -2.01
C GLU A 110 -3.66 -6.02 -0.79
N PHE A 111 -2.97 -6.99 -0.22
CA PHE A 111 -3.35 -7.75 0.99
C PHE A 111 -2.46 -7.44 2.21
N GLY A 112 -1.54 -6.48 2.10
CA GLY A 112 -0.72 -5.98 3.20
C GLY A 112 0.73 -6.43 3.23
N GLY A 113 1.25 -7.13 2.20
CA GLY A 113 2.66 -7.41 1.97
C GLY A 113 3.31 -8.46 2.90
N LEU A 114 2.54 -9.10 3.78
CA LEU A 114 3.10 -10.03 4.78
C LEU A 114 3.60 -11.35 4.18
N LEU A 115 3.06 -11.76 3.03
CA LEU A 115 3.47 -12.95 2.29
C LEU A 115 4.45 -12.63 1.15
N GLY A 116 4.60 -11.34 0.79
CA GLY A 116 5.60 -10.81 -0.12
C GLY A 116 6.86 -10.38 0.62
N PRO A 117 7.12 -9.07 0.73
CA PRO A 117 8.33 -8.57 1.38
C PRO A 117 8.45 -9.02 2.84
N GLY A 118 7.33 -9.05 3.58
CA GLY A 118 7.32 -9.50 4.98
C GLY A 118 7.85 -10.91 5.11
N TRP A 119 7.41 -11.82 4.23
CA TRP A 119 7.87 -13.21 4.23
C TRP A 119 9.34 -13.32 3.81
N LEU A 120 9.77 -12.61 2.75
CA LEU A 120 11.16 -12.62 2.30
C LEU A 120 12.12 -12.18 3.42
N LEU A 121 11.76 -11.13 4.15
CA LEU A 121 12.54 -10.60 5.28
C LEU A 121 12.54 -11.57 6.47
N ALA A 122 11.38 -12.13 6.81
CA ALA A 122 11.23 -13.07 7.93
C ALA A 122 12.00 -14.38 7.72
N GLN A 123 12.09 -14.86 6.46
CA GLN A 123 12.88 -16.03 6.10
C GLN A 123 14.38 -15.73 5.96
N GLY A 124 14.81 -14.46 6.10
CA GLY A 124 16.20 -14.07 5.92
C GLY A 124 16.71 -14.22 4.48
N LEU A 125 15.79 -14.25 3.50
CA LEU A 125 16.12 -14.40 2.09
C LEU A 125 16.76 -13.14 1.50
N THR A 126 16.52 -11.99 2.12
CA THR A 126 17.11 -10.72 1.77
C THR A 126 17.32 -9.83 2.99
N ARG A 127 18.35 -8.99 2.96
CA ARG A 127 18.62 -7.94 3.94
C ARG A 127 19.43 -6.81 3.29
N PRO A 128 18.80 -5.98 2.46
CA PRO A 128 19.49 -4.88 1.81
C PRO A 128 19.84 -3.76 2.81
N ASP A 129 20.79 -2.92 2.43
CA ASP A 129 21.15 -1.72 3.21
C ASP A 129 20.23 -0.55 2.93
N LEU A 130 19.67 -0.49 1.72
CA LEU A 130 18.77 0.56 1.25
C LEU A 130 17.68 -0.03 0.35
N LEU A 131 16.53 0.66 0.29
CA LEU A 131 15.40 0.27 -0.53
C LEU A 131 14.84 1.44 -1.35
N ILE A 132 14.50 1.18 -2.62
CA ILE A 132 13.59 1.99 -3.42
C ILE A 132 12.36 1.13 -3.70
N ALA A 133 11.19 1.51 -3.20
CA ALA A 133 9.93 0.87 -3.52
C ALA A 133 9.22 1.61 -4.67
N ALA A 134 8.42 0.88 -5.43
CA ALA A 134 7.63 1.39 -6.55
C ALA A 134 6.70 2.54 -6.15
N GLY A 135 6.53 3.54 -7.02
CA GLY A 135 5.66 4.68 -6.76
C GLY A 135 5.59 5.69 -7.89
N PHE A 136 5.33 6.94 -7.54
CA PHE A 136 5.20 8.05 -8.48
C PHE A 136 6.55 8.73 -8.73
N SER A 137 6.67 9.44 -9.87
CA SER A 137 7.94 9.97 -10.37
C SER A 137 8.24 11.41 -9.96
N TYR A 138 7.26 12.17 -9.49
CA TYR A 138 7.38 13.61 -9.21
C TYR A 138 7.61 13.96 -7.75
N GLU A 139 7.78 12.97 -6.90
CA GLU A 139 8.09 13.13 -5.47
C GLU A 139 8.93 11.96 -4.96
N VAL A 140 9.71 12.19 -3.91
CA VAL A 140 10.37 11.13 -3.14
C VAL A 140 9.55 10.95 -1.88
N VAL A 141 8.80 9.83 -1.79
CA VAL A 141 8.01 9.58 -0.61
C VAL A 141 8.86 8.95 0.48
N THR A 142 8.91 9.61 1.63
CA THR A 142 9.74 9.21 2.78
C THR A 142 8.93 8.79 3.99
N ALA A 143 7.62 9.01 3.97
CA ALA A 143 6.69 8.63 5.02
C ALA A 143 5.32 8.29 4.41
N HIS A 144 4.54 7.46 5.08
CA HIS A 144 3.17 7.16 4.63
C HIS A 144 2.22 6.82 5.78
N ASN A 145 0.93 6.96 5.51
CA ASN A 145 -0.12 6.58 6.45
C ASN A 145 -0.12 5.08 6.70
N GLY A 146 -0.56 4.71 7.91
CA GLY A 146 -0.99 3.34 8.20
C GLY A 146 -2.44 3.12 7.83
N CYS A 147 -2.87 1.85 7.88
CA CYS A 147 -4.23 1.43 7.57
C CYS A 147 -4.69 0.34 8.53
N LEU A 148 -5.86 0.56 9.15
CA LEU A 148 -6.57 -0.46 9.91
C LEU A 148 -7.92 -0.71 9.24
N GLN A 149 -8.18 -1.95 8.83
CA GLN A 149 -9.50 -2.36 8.33
C GLN A 149 -10.14 -3.36 9.27
N MET A 150 -11.42 -3.16 9.56
CA MET A 150 -12.19 -4.00 10.45
C MET A 150 -13.56 -4.32 9.86
N GLU A 151 -14.05 -5.50 10.18
CA GLU A 151 -15.43 -5.88 10.00
C GLU A 151 -16.10 -5.94 11.38
N VAL A 152 -17.23 -5.27 11.50
CA VAL A 152 -18.03 -5.23 12.72
C VAL A 152 -19.38 -5.85 12.43
N THR A 153 -19.73 -6.92 13.16
CA THR A 153 -21.04 -7.56 13.10
C THR A 153 -21.81 -7.26 14.36
N VAL A 154 -22.96 -6.63 14.19
CA VAL A 154 -23.90 -6.28 15.26
C VAL A 154 -25.01 -7.32 15.28
N HIS A 155 -25.17 -8.00 16.41
CA HIS A 155 -26.18 -9.01 16.62
C HIS A 155 -27.30 -8.49 17.54
N GLY A 156 -28.52 -8.73 17.14
CA GLY A 156 -29.74 -8.49 17.90
C GLY A 156 -30.65 -9.71 17.88
N LYS A 157 -31.96 -9.50 17.85
CA LYS A 157 -32.97 -10.55 17.80
C LYS A 157 -34.10 -10.15 16.85
N MET A 158 -34.33 -10.99 15.85
CA MET A 158 -35.47 -10.80 14.91
C MET A 158 -36.80 -10.82 15.60
N ALA A 159 -37.72 -10.00 15.10
CA ALA A 159 -39.15 -10.00 15.52
C ALA A 159 -40.01 -9.49 14.39
N HIS A 160 -41.33 -9.75 14.47
CA HIS A 160 -42.30 -9.15 13.57
C HIS A 160 -42.38 -7.65 13.82
N ALA A 161 -42.38 -6.83 12.77
CA ALA A 161 -42.38 -5.37 12.89
C ALA A 161 -43.64 -4.78 13.60
N ALA A 162 -44.73 -5.55 13.66
CA ALA A 162 -45.92 -5.15 14.42
C ALA A 162 -45.76 -5.27 15.95
N ILE A 163 -44.79 -6.04 16.43
CA ILE A 163 -44.48 -6.22 17.86
C ILE A 163 -42.94 -6.09 18.09
N PRO A 164 -42.35 -4.94 17.73
CA PRO A 164 -40.90 -4.79 17.70
C PRO A 164 -40.22 -4.98 19.06
N ALA A 165 -40.95 -4.70 20.15
CA ALA A 165 -40.46 -4.88 21.51
C ALA A 165 -40.15 -6.35 21.89
N SER A 166 -40.60 -7.33 21.10
CA SER A 166 -40.25 -8.75 21.27
C SER A 166 -38.88 -9.12 20.66
N GLY A 167 -38.27 -8.20 19.92
CA GLY A 167 -36.96 -8.32 19.31
C GLY A 167 -35.89 -7.38 19.90
N VAL A 168 -34.73 -7.40 19.29
CA VAL A 168 -33.64 -6.46 19.56
C VAL A 168 -33.11 -5.99 18.21
N ASP A 169 -33.24 -4.71 17.91
CA ASP A 169 -32.95 -4.16 16.59
C ASP A 169 -31.43 -3.94 16.39
N ALA A 170 -30.84 -4.83 15.60
CA ALA A 170 -29.42 -4.74 15.26
C ALA A 170 -29.10 -3.49 14.42
N LEU A 171 -30.04 -3.00 13.60
CA LEU A 171 -29.81 -1.81 12.79
C LEU A 171 -29.76 -0.55 13.67
N GLN A 172 -30.64 -0.41 14.64
CA GLN A 172 -30.57 0.68 15.62
C GLN A 172 -29.25 0.64 16.41
N GLY A 173 -28.80 -0.56 16.81
CA GLY A 173 -27.50 -0.75 17.44
C GLY A 173 -26.34 -0.31 16.53
N ALA A 174 -26.37 -0.75 15.28
CA ALA A 174 -25.35 -0.36 14.29
C ALA A 174 -25.31 1.16 14.04
N VAL A 175 -26.47 1.82 13.92
CA VAL A 175 -26.56 3.27 13.76
C VAL A 175 -25.92 4.03 14.92
N LYS A 176 -26.12 3.59 16.17
CA LYS A 176 -25.45 4.21 17.33
C LYS A 176 -23.94 4.07 17.27
N ILE A 177 -23.44 2.89 16.90
CA ILE A 177 -22.01 2.64 16.73
C ILE A 177 -21.44 3.52 15.60
N LEU A 178 -22.12 3.59 14.44
CA LEU A 178 -21.71 4.42 13.32
C LEU A 178 -21.68 5.89 13.68
N ASN A 179 -22.67 6.39 14.44
CA ASN A 179 -22.68 7.77 14.91
C ASN A 179 -21.50 8.07 15.84
N ALA A 180 -21.13 7.14 16.73
CA ALA A 180 -19.96 7.29 17.59
C ALA A 180 -18.65 7.31 16.79
N LEU A 181 -18.51 6.43 15.78
CA LEU A 181 -17.37 6.40 14.88
C LEU A 181 -17.26 7.68 14.04
N TYR A 182 -18.35 8.19 13.49
CA TYR A 182 -18.36 9.45 12.75
C TYR A 182 -18.11 10.68 13.63
N ALA A 183 -18.59 10.67 14.87
CA ALA A 183 -18.24 11.71 15.83
C ALA A 183 -16.72 11.70 16.15
N GLN A 184 -16.11 10.51 16.25
CA GLN A 184 -14.67 10.39 16.40
C GLN A 184 -13.94 10.85 15.12
N ASN A 185 -14.43 10.50 13.93
CA ASN A 185 -13.86 10.95 12.67
C ASN A 185 -13.86 12.50 12.56
N ALA A 186 -14.90 13.17 13.06
CA ALA A 186 -14.94 14.62 13.12
C ALA A 186 -13.84 15.21 14.03
N ARG A 187 -13.48 14.51 15.12
CA ARG A 187 -12.36 14.92 16.00
C ARG A 187 -11.00 14.76 15.33
N TYR A 188 -10.82 13.76 14.46
CA TYR A 188 -9.58 13.54 13.71
C TYR A 188 -9.21 14.72 12.83
N GLN A 189 -10.18 15.54 12.38
CA GLN A 189 -9.93 16.75 11.61
C GLN A 189 -9.13 17.83 12.39
N GLN A 190 -9.06 17.69 13.71
CA GLN A 190 -8.30 18.60 14.58
C GLN A 190 -6.87 18.10 14.86
N VAL A 191 -6.54 16.90 14.40
CA VAL A 191 -5.21 16.29 14.55
C VAL A 191 -4.46 16.50 13.23
N THR A 192 -3.30 17.13 13.28
CA THR A 192 -2.46 17.37 12.09
C THR A 192 -1.19 16.56 12.17
N SER A 193 -0.73 16.06 11.03
CA SER A 193 0.58 15.46 10.90
C SER A 193 1.66 16.54 10.68
N ASP A 194 2.85 16.32 11.23
CA ASP A 194 4.03 17.14 10.97
C ASP A 194 4.70 16.80 9.62
N VAL A 195 4.25 15.72 8.95
CA VAL A 195 4.83 15.25 7.69
C VAL A 195 4.19 15.99 6.50
N PRO A 196 4.97 16.73 5.70
CA PRO A 196 4.45 17.35 4.47
C PRO A 196 3.81 16.31 3.55
N GLY A 197 2.60 16.60 3.03
CA GLY A 197 1.83 15.68 2.19
C GLY A 197 0.85 14.77 2.93
N ILE A 198 0.93 14.72 4.27
CA ILE A 198 -0.03 14.04 5.15
C ILE A 198 -0.77 15.09 5.96
N THR A 199 -2.09 15.02 6.01
CA THR A 199 -2.90 16.03 6.70
C THR A 199 -3.36 15.59 8.08
N HIS A 200 -4.32 14.72 8.15
CA HIS A 200 -4.96 14.25 9.39
C HIS A 200 -5.40 12.78 9.25
N PRO A 201 -5.61 12.10 10.37
CA PRO A 201 -6.19 10.76 10.35
C PRO A 201 -7.65 10.84 9.90
N TYR A 202 -8.18 9.75 9.33
CA TYR A 202 -9.61 9.67 8.99
C TYR A 202 -10.14 8.25 9.01
N LEU A 203 -11.48 8.14 9.13
CA LEU A 203 -12.21 6.88 9.14
C LEU A 203 -13.32 6.92 8.11
N ASN A 204 -13.41 5.88 7.31
CA ASN A 204 -14.49 5.66 6.34
C ASN A 204 -15.18 4.33 6.62
N VAL A 205 -16.52 4.30 6.47
CA VAL A 205 -17.30 3.05 6.43
C VAL A 205 -17.66 2.80 4.98
N GLY A 206 -16.99 1.85 4.35
CA GLY A 206 -17.12 1.60 2.92
C GLY A 206 -18.21 0.59 2.55
N ARG A 207 -18.69 -0.20 3.51
CA ARG A 207 -19.72 -1.23 3.28
C ARG A 207 -20.60 -1.39 4.51
N ILE A 208 -21.91 -1.53 4.28
CA ILE A 208 -22.90 -1.93 5.28
C ILE A 208 -23.92 -2.87 4.64
N GLU A 209 -24.32 -3.91 5.38
CA GLU A 209 -25.35 -4.85 4.95
C GLU A 209 -26.10 -5.42 6.16
N GLY A 210 -27.36 -5.79 5.98
CA GLY A 210 -28.15 -6.42 7.05
C GLY A 210 -29.65 -6.30 6.85
N GLY A 211 -30.38 -6.95 7.77
CA GLY A 211 -31.84 -7.12 7.64
C GLY A 211 -32.23 -8.24 6.67
N THR A 212 -33.50 -8.59 6.64
CA THR A 212 -34.03 -9.65 5.78
C THR A 212 -35.27 -9.22 5.01
N ASN A 213 -36.18 -8.47 5.63
CA ASN A 213 -37.39 -7.98 5.00
C ASN A 213 -37.88 -6.73 5.74
N THR A 214 -38.69 -5.89 5.04
CA THR A 214 -39.22 -4.61 5.54
C THR A 214 -40.07 -4.77 6.80
N ASN A 215 -40.81 -5.89 6.96
CA ASN A 215 -41.67 -6.16 8.10
C ASN A 215 -41.01 -7.02 9.20
N VAL A 216 -39.69 -7.06 9.24
CA VAL A 216 -38.91 -7.82 10.24
C VAL A 216 -37.92 -6.88 10.93
N VAL A 217 -37.88 -6.90 12.26
CA VAL A 217 -36.83 -6.25 13.06
C VAL A 217 -35.46 -6.91 12.72
N PRO A 218 -34.45 -6.17 12.27
CA PRO A 218 -33.16 -6.74 11.90
C PRO A 218 -32.45 -7.43 13.06
N GLY A 219 -32.16 -8.72 12.90
CA GLY A 219 -31.38 -9.51 13.89
C GLY A 219 -29.89 -9.47 13.71
N LYS A 220 -29.41 -8.99 12.54
CA LYS A 220 -27.98 -8.88 12.23
C LYS A 220 -27.74 -7.76 11.23
N VAL A 221 -26.68 -6.97 11.50
CA VAL A 221 -26.13 -5.97 10.57
C VAL A 221 -24.62 -6.08 10.64
N SER A 222 -23.93 -6.03 9.49
CA SER A 222 -22.48 -5.93 9.45
C SER A 222 -22.04 -4.72 8.65
N PHE A 223 -20.88 -4.15 9.02
CA PHE A 223 -20.24 -3.09 8.26
C PHE A 223 -18.72 -3.23 8.28
N LYS A 224 -18.07 -2.66 7.26
CA LYS A 224 -16.60 -2.63 7.14
C LYS A 224 -16.13 -1.20 7.18
N LEU A 225 -15.10 -0.96 7.99
CA LEU A 225 -14.44 0.34 8.12
C LEU A 225 -12.98 0.29 7.70
N ASP A 226 -12.50 1.43 7.22
CA ASP A 226 -11.09 1.73 6.89
C ASP A 226 -10.67 2.95 7.70
N ARG A 227 -9.65 2.80 8.56
CA ARG A 227 -9.08 3.85 9.40
C ARG A 227 -7.66 4.14 8.94
N ARG A 228 -7.42 5.33 8.39
CA ARG A 228 -6.09 5.79 7.99
C ARG A 228 -5.40 6.47 9.16
N MET A 229 -4.22 5.97 9.50
CA MET A 229 -3.40 6.45 10.61
C MET A 229 -2.29 7.35 10.08
N ILE A 230 -2.06 8.48 10.73
CA ILE A 230 -0.89 9.31 10.43
C ILE A 230 0.39 8.71 11.04
N PRO A 231 1.59 9.12 10.59
CA PRO A 231 2.86 8.58 11.10
C PRO A 231 3.08 8.76 12.61
N GLU A 232 2.39 9.70 13.24
CA GLU A 232 2.48 10.01 14.66
C GLU A 232 1.69 9.03 15.55
N GLU A 233 0.80 8.23 14.97
CA GLU A 233 -0.07 7.31 15.71
C GLU A 233 0.54 5.91 15.86
N ASN A 234 0.25 5.27 16.99
CA ASN A 234 0.57 3.87 17.25
C ASN A 234 -0.61 2.99 16.81
N ALA A 235 -0.36 2.04 15.92
CA ALA A 235 -1.41 1.21 15.32
C ALA A 235 -2.17 0.34 16.36
N ALA A 236 -1.48 -0.18 17.38
CA ALA A 236 -2.12 -0.98 18.42
C ALA A 236 -3.04 -0.13 19.32
N GLU A 237 -2.63 1.09 19.63
CA GLU A 237 -3.46 2.04 20.39
C GLU A 237 -4.68 2.49 19.58
N VAL A 238 -4.51 2.77 18.29
CA VAL A 238 -5.61 3.12 17.39
C VAL A 238 -6.62 1.98 17.30
N GLU A 239 -6.16 0.73 17.15
CA GLU A 239 -7.06 -0.42 17.14
C GLU A 239 -7.81 -0.56 18.46
N ALA A 240 -7.13 -0.43 19.60
CA ALA A 240 -7.75 -0.51 20.92
C ALA A 240 -8.81 0.58 21.12
N ASP A 241 -8.54 1.81 20.67
CA ASP A 241 -9.49 2.92 20.74
C ASP A 241 -10.73 2.70 19.87
N ILE A 242 -10.57 2.24 18.63
CA ILE A 242 -11.71 1.92 17.75
C ILE A 242 -12.57 0.81 18.36
N ARG A 243 -11.96 -0.25 18.88
CA ARG A 243 -12.67 -1.32 19.58
C ARG A 243 -13.43 -0.81 20.79
N ARG A 244 -12.82 0.03 21.59
CA ARG A 244 -13.46 0.66 22.78
C ARG A 244 -14.67 1.50 22.37
N ILE A 245 -14.56 2.36 21.36
CA ILE A 245 -15.68 3.19 20.87
C ILE A 245 -16.86 2.33 20.43
N ILE A 246 -16.59 1.24 19.68
CA ILE A 246 -17.62 0.32 19.22
C ILE A 246 -18.31 -0.37 20.39
N GLN A 247 -17.53 -0.87 21.36
CA GLN A 247 -18.06 -1.60 22.54
C GLN A 247 -18.88 -0.69 23.46
N GLU A 248 -18.40 0.54 23.73
CA GLU A 248 -19.13 1.53 24.53
C GLU A 248 -20.47 1.93 23.87
N ALA A 249 -20.47 2.17 22.55
CA ALA A 249 -21.68 2.50 21.83
C ALA A 249 -22.67 1.31 21.82
N ALA A 250 -22.19 0.09 21.63
CA ALA A 250 -23.03 -1.12 21.69
C ALA A 250 -23.65 -1.32 23.05
N ALA A 251 -22.90 -1.10 24.14
CA ALA A 251 -23.38 -1.24 25.51
C ALA A 251 -24.55 -0.31 25.84
N SER A 252 -24.70 0.80 25.11
CA SER A 252 -25.86 1.71 25.23
C SER A 252 -27.18 1.13 24.68
N SER A 253 -27.14 -0.05 24.05
CA SER A 253 -28.28 -0.73 23.44
C SER A 253 -28.52 -2.11 24.08
N PRO A 254 -29.44 -2.25 25.02
CA PRO A 254 -29.68 -3.51 25.72
C PRO A 254 -29.98 -4.68 24.75
N GLY A 255 -29.32 -5.81 24.97
CA GLY A 255 -29.48 -7.02 24.15
C GLY A 255 -28.66 -7.05 22.85
N ILE A 256 -27.98 -5.97 22.48
CA ILE A 256 -27.01 -5.94 21.38
C ILE A 256 -25.69 -6.56 21.82
N THR A 257 -25.12 -7.40 20.95
CA THR A 257 -23.74 -7.87 21.05
C THR A 257 -22.99 -7.55 19.76
N VAL A 258 -21.65 -7.43 19.87
CA VAL A 258 -20.81 -7.11 18.72
C VAL A 258 -19.66 -8.08 18.58
N GLU A 259 -19.38 -8.49 17.36
CA GLU A 259 -18.17 -9.19 16.94
C GLU A 259 -17.32 -8.24 16.12
N ILE A 260 -16.00 -8.12 16.44
CA ILE A 260 -15.08 -7.22 15.77
C ILE A 260 -13.91 -8.04 15.25
N LYS A 261 -13.83 -8.17 13.94
CA LYS A 261 -12.74 -8.86 13.22
C LYS A 261 -11.82 -7.84 12.58
N ARG A 262 -10.51 -7.93 12.88
CA ARG A 262 -9.50 -7.19 12.12
C ARG A 262 -9.29 -7.85 10.77
N LEU A 263 -9.37 -7.09 9.69
CA LEU A 263 -9.13 -7.53 8.32
C LEU A 263 -7.71 -7.22 7.88
N LEU A 264 -7.21 -6.01 8.24
CA LEU A 264 -5.88 -5.53 7.91
C LEU A 264 -5.35 -4.64 9.03
N LEU A 265 -4.06 -4.75 9.32
CA LEU A 265 -3.31 -3.75 10.07
C LEU A 265 -1.97 -3.52 9.39
N ALA A 266 -1.80 -2.35 8.79
CA ALA A 266 -0.55 -1.88 8.21
C ALA A 266 -0.08 -0.66 9.00
N ASN A 267 1.11 -0.73 9.60
CA ASN A 267 1.70 0.39 10.32
C ASN A 267 1.96 1.57 9.38
N SER A 268 1.93 2.77 9.91
CA SER A 268 2.46 3.95 9.23
C SER A 268 3.99 3.87 9.15
N MET A 269 4.58 4.58 8.19
CA MET A 269 6.04 4.67 8.06
C MET A 269 6.51 6.10 8.31
N ARG A 270 7.57 6.22 9.10
CA ARG A 270 8.42 7.42 9.22
C ARG A 270 9.75 7.24 8.53
N PRO A 271 10.42 8.33 8.09
CA PRO A 271 11.77 8.23 7.54
C PRO A 271 12.72 7.58 8.55
N LEU A 272 13.47 6.57 8.14
CA LEU A 272 14.55 6.03 8.95
C LEU A 272 15.84 6.82 8.73
N PRO A 273 16.68 6.98 9.77
CA PRO A 273 18.03 7.47 9.59
C PRO A 273 18.78 6.63 8.54
N GLY A 274 19.45 7.28 7.60
CA GLY A 274 20.19 6.61 6.54
C GLY A 274 19.49 6.62 5.16
N ASN A 275 18.25 7.09 5.04
CA ASN A 275 17.59 7.24 3.72
C ASN A 275 18.04 8.49 2.94
N GLN A 276 18.71 9.46 3.59
CA GLN A 276 19.10 10.72 2.97
C GLN A 276 19.95 10.59 1.69
N PRO A 277 20.87 9.63 1.56
CA PRO A 277 21.59 9.41 0.30
C PRO A 277 20.66 9.07 -0.87
N LEU A 278 19.60 8.27 -0.63
CA LEU A 278 18.57 7.98 -1.64
C LEU A 278 17.81 9.24 -2.02
N VAL A 279 17.31 9.97 -1.03
CA VAL A 279 16.54 11.22 -1.24
C VAL A 279 17.35 12.20 -2.07
N SER A 280 18.60 12.50 -1.66
CA SER A 280 19.45 13.48 -2.34
C SER A 280 19.81 13.06 -3.77
N ALA A 281 20.09 11.79 -4.01
CA ALA A 281 20.42 11.30 -5.35
C ALA A 281 19.18 11.34 -6.28
N ILE A 282 18.01 10.92 -5.81
CA ILE A 282 16.78 10.95 -6.59
C ILE A 282 16.38 12.40 -6.91
N GLN A 283 16.43 13.30 -5.93
CA GLN A 283 16.16 14.74 -6.13
C GLN A 283 17.06 15.35 -7.20
N LYS A 284 18.39 15.16 -7.06
CA LYS A 284 19.40 15.64 -8.01
C LYS A 284 19.12 15.17 -9.44
N HIS A 285 18.88 13.87 -9.62
CA HIS A 285 18.68 13.30 -10.94
C HIS A 285 17.28 13.54 -11.47
N GLY A 286 16.28 13.58 -10.59
CA GLY A 286 14.90 13.91 -10.91
C GLY A 286 14.79 15.34 -11.45
N GLU A 287 15.30 16.33 -10.72
CA GLU A 287 15.31 17.71 -11.16
C GLU A 287 15.98 17.88 -12.53
N ALA A 288 17.11 17.21 -12.74
CA ALA A 288 17.84 17.27 -14.02
C ALA A 288 17.08 16.65 -15.21
N LEU A 289 16.18 15.69 -14.98
CA LEU A 289 15.46 14.97 -16.03
C LEU A 289 14.01 15.44 -16.24
N PHE A 290 13.35 15.88 -15.18
CA PHE A 290 11.99 16.39 -15.24
C PHE A 290 11.94 17.92 -15.44
N GLY A 291 13.05 18.64 -15.14
CA GLY A 291 13.15 20.10 -15.28
C GLY A 291 12.45 20.88 -14.17
N GLU A 292 12.11 20.21 -13.08
CA GLU A 292 11.48 20.79 -11.89
C GLU A 292 11.96 20.07 -10.61
N PRO A 293 11.93 20.73 -9.43
CA PRO A 293 12.30 20.12 -8.18
C PRO A 293 11.42 18.91 -7.84
N ILE A 294 12.05 17.84 -7.33
CA ILE A 294 11.37 16.66 -6.83
C ILE A 294 11.33 16.75 -5.29
N PRO A 295 10.18 17.09 -4.66
CA PRO A 295 10.11 17.25 -3.22
C PRO A 295 10.18 15.92 -2.48
N ALA A 296 10.73 15.93 -1.26
CA ALA A 296 10.59 14.82 -0.33
C ALA A 296 9.30 15.02 0.48
N MET A 297 8.38 14.07 0.43
CA MET A 297 7.04 14.20 1.00
C MET A 297 6.56 12.90 1.65
N GLY A 298 5.47 12.98 2.38
CA GLY A 298 4.66 11.83 2.79
C GLY A 298 3.48 11.62 1.85
N THR A 299 2.91 10.42 1.89
CA THR A 299 1.71 10.06 1.13
C THR A 299 0.61 9.50 2.05
N PRO A 300 -0.69 9.76 1.77
CA PRO A 300 -1.78 9.13 2.51
C PRO A 300 -1.98 7.64 2.16
N LEU A 301 -1.26 7.13 1.16
CA LEU A 301 -1.30 5.71 0.75
C LEU A 301 -0.35 4.90 1.62
N TYR A 302 -0.74 3.69 2.06
CA TYR A 302 0.23 2.76 2.66
C TYR A 302 0.85 1.88 1.57
N THR A 303 2.09 1.41 1.80
CA THR A 303 2.79 0.52 0.88
C THR A 303 3.67 -0.49 1.62
N ASP A 304 4.26 -1.41 0.89
CA ASP A 304 5.16 -2.45 1.40
C ASP A 304 6.47 -1.92 1.98
N VAL A 305 6.86 -0.69 1.64
CA VAL A 305 8.12 -0.08 2.14
C VAL A 305 8.19 -0.07 3.68
N ARG A 306 7.03 0.00 4.36
CA ARG A 306 6.95 -0.09 5.82
C ARG A 306 7.56 -1.36 6.40
N LEU A 307 7.42 -2.49 5.70
CA LEU A 307 7.94 -3.79 6.16
C LEU A 307 9.46 -3.81 6.20
N TYR A 308 10.10 -3.17 5.22
CA TYR A 308 11.54 -2.95 5.23
C TYR A 308 11.94 -1.96 6.33
N ALA A 309 11.18 -0.89 6.51
CA ALA A 309 11.41 0.08 7.57
C ALA A 309 11.28 -0.55 8.97
N GLU A 310 10.31 -1.43 9.18
CA GLU A 310 10.13 -2.23 10.42
C GLU A 310 11.31 -3.18 10.66
N ALA A 311 11.95 -3.68 9.58
CA ALA A 311 13.18 -4.47 9.65
C ALA A 311 14.46 -3.61 9.81
N GLY A 312 14.32 -2.28 9.96
CA GLY A 312 15.43 -1.35 10.13
C GLY A 312 16.16 -0.98 8.82
N ILE A 313 15.55 -1.23 7.66
CA ILE A 313 16.13 -0.95 6.35
C ILE A 313 15.61 0.42 5.86
N PRO A 314 16.49 1.44 5.73
CA PRO A 314 16.10 2.75 5.22
C PRO A 314 15.63 2.66 3.77
N GLY A 315 14.47 3.25 3.48
CA GLY A 315 13.89 3.21 2.15
C GLY A 315 13.16 4.49 1.78
N VAL A 316 12.83 4.57 0.50
CA VAL A 316 11.98 5.60 -0.09
C VAL A 316 11.05 4.95 -1.11
N ILE A 317 9.94 5.63 -1.43
CA ILE A 317 9.07 5.26 -2.54
C ILE A 317 9.39 6.22 -3.68
N TYR A 318 9.75 5.66 -4.83
CA TYR A 318 9.99 6.39 -6.08
C TYR A 318 9.90 5.42 -7.26
N GLY A 319 9.17 5.77 -8.29
CA GLY A 319 8.98 4.87 -9.43
C GLY A 319 8.50 5.59 -10.69
N ALA A 320 7.86 4.84 -11.57
CA ALA A 320 7.47 5.27 -12.90
C ALA A 320 6.06 5.89 -12.96
N GLY A 321 5.31 5.86 -11.86
CA GLY A 321 3.94 6.38 -11.83
C GLY A 321 3.85 7.86 -12.20
N PRO A 322 2.69 8.29 -12.73
CA PRO A 322 2.42 9.69 -13.06
C PRO A 322 2.47 10.61 -11.83
N ARG A 323 2.22 11.91 -12.04
CA ARG A 323 2.31 12.93 -11.00
C ARG A 323 1.38 12.69 -9.81
N THR A 324 0.17 12.19 -10.05
CA THR A 324 -0.83 11.97 -9.01
C THR A 324 -1.65 10.70 -9.24
N VAL A 325 -2.26 10.20 -8.17
CA VAL A 325 -3.27 9.11 -8.22
C VAL A 325 -4.46 9.49 -9.12
N LEU A 326 -4.85 10.76 -9.13
CA LEU A 326 -5.96 11.23 -9.97
C LEU A 326 -5.61 11.20 -11.45
N GLU A 327 -4.41 11.64 -11.81
CA GLU A 327 -3.92 11.64 -13.19
C GLU A 327 -3.72 10.21 -13.73
N SER A 328 -3.20 9.33 -12.89
CA SER A 328 -2.97 7.93 -13.24
C SER A 328 -4.23 7.10 -13.36
N HIS A 329 -5.36 7.54 -12.80
CA HIS A 329 -6.56 6.74 -12.56
C HIS A 329 -6.29 5.44 -11.77
N ALA A 330 -5.26 5.41 -10.93
CA ALA A 330 -4.92 4.22 -10.14
C ALA A 330 -6.14 3.65 -9.38
N LYS A 331 -6.36 2.34 -9.50
CA LYS A 331 -7.53 1.59 -9.00
C LYS A 331 -8.89 2.00 -9.60
N ARG A 332 -8.90 2.78 -10.69
CA ARG A 332 -10.09 3.15 -11.47
C ARG A 332 -10.00 2.55 -12.88
N ASN A 333 -11.07 2.73 -13.67
CA ASN A 333 -11.06 2.42 -15.11
C ASN A 333 -10.08 3.34 -15.86
N ASP A 334 -9.53 2.86 -16.95
CA ASP A 334 -8.55 3.55 -17.80
C ASP A 334 -7.32 4.04 -17.01
N GLU A 335 -6.87 3.20 -16.07
CA GLU A 335 -5.59 3.38 -15.38
C GLU A 335 -4.46 3.37 -16.40
N ARG A 336 -3.50 4.32 -16.27
CA ARG A 336 -2.44 4.52 -17.24
C ARG A 336 -1.14 5.01 -16.66
N VAL A 337 -0.05 4.74 -17.37
CA VAL A 337 1.27 5.32 -17.13
C VAL A 337 1.72 6.11 -18.36
N VAL A 338 2.25 7.32 -18.12
CA VAL A 338 2.86 8.14 -19.17
C VAL A 338 4.23 7.57 -19.52
N LEU A 339 4.42 7.17 -20.78
CA LEU A 339 5.66 6.50 -21.22
C LEU A 339 6.91 7.37 -21.09
N GLU A 340 6.77 8.69 -21.23
CA GLU A 340 7.90 9.59 -21.02
C GLU A 340 8.30 9.68 -19.55
N ASP A 341 7.34 9.68 -18.61
CA ASP A 341 7.60 9.66 -17.17
C ASP A 341 8.27 8.33 -16.76
N LEU A 342 7.77 7.21 -17.27
CA LEU A 342 8.40 5.91 -17.07
C LEU A 342 9.87 5.92 -17.53
N ARG A 343 10.16 6.48 -18.71
CA ARG A 343 11.53 6.56 -19.24
C ARG A 343 12.42 7.49 -18.41
N ARG A 344 11.90 8.63 -17.95
CA ARG A 344 12.62 9.57 -17.09
C ARG A 344 12.90 8.95 -15.73
N ALA A 345 11.92 8.35 -15.09
CA ALA A 345 12.07 7.66 -13.80
C ALA A 345 13.10 6.53 -13.89
N THR A 346 13.06 5.70 -14.95
CA THR A 346 14.08 4.67 -15.20
C THR A 346 15.50 5.25 -15.20
N LYS A 347 15.69 6.41 -15.85
CA LYS A 347 17.01 7.10 -15.89
C LYS A 347 17.40 7.68 -14.52
N VAL A 348 16.43 8.22 -13.76
CA VAL A 348 16.68 8.70 -12.39
C VAL A 348 17.17 7.55 -11.53
N ILE A 349 16.48 6.41 -11.55
CA ILE A 349 16.84 5.22 -10.76
C ILE A 349 18.24 4.71 -11.17
N ALA A 350 18.51 4.56 -12.47
CA ALA A 350 19.82 4.10 -12.94
C ALA A 350 20.96 5.01 -12.48
N ARG A 351 20.79 6.33 -12.55
CA ARG A 351 21.77 7.32 -12.09
C ARG A 351 21.93 7.32 -10.57
N THR A 352 20.83 7.17 -9.83
CA THR A 352 20.84 7.02 -8.37
C THR A 352 21.63 5.79 -7.95
N LEU A 353 21.39 4.64 -8.56
CA LEU A 353 22.17 3.43 -8.32
C LEU A 353 23.65 3.65 -8.65
N SER A 354 23.97 4.29 -9.78
CA SER A 354 25.33 4.60 -10.17
C SER A 354 26.06 5.49 -9.15
N ASP A 355 25.37 6.47 -8.56
CA ASP A 355 25.98 7.34 -7.53
C ASP A 355 26.20 6.59 -6.20
N LEU A 356 25.27 5.71 -5.82
CA LEU A 356 25.28 5.02 -4.52
C LEU A 356 26.16 3.76 -4.47
N LEU A 357 26.49 3.17 -5.63
CA LEU A 357 27.34 1.99 -5.76
C LEU A 357 28.82 2.33 -6.06
N LYS A 358 29.21 3.58 -5.88
CA LYS A 358 30.64 3.99 -5.92
C LYS A 358 31.32 3.64 -4.60
N PRO A 359 32.66 3.41 -4.62
CA PRO A 359 33.42 3.35 -3.38
C PRO A 359 33.20 4.62 -2.55
N ALA A 360 33.12 4.44 -1.22
CA ALA A 360 32.97 5.55 -0.28
C ALA A 360 34.23 6.43 -0.26
#